data_c82d4dc14540eef46199b6c06b806d17
#
_entry.id   c82d4dc14540eef46199b6c06b806d17
#
_cell.length_a   1.000
_cell.length_b   1.000
_cell.length_c   1.000
_cell.angle_alpha   90.00
_cell.angle_beta   90.00
_cell.angle_gamma   90.00
#
_symmetry.space_group_name_H-M   'P 1'
#
loop_
_entity.id
_entity.type
_entity.pdbx_description
1 polymer ?
#
loop_
_entity_poly.entity_id
_entity_poly.type
_entity_poly.pdbx_seq_one_letter_code
_entity_poly.pdbx_strand_id
1 'polypeptide(L)'
;MERILFVCSGNTCRSPMAEGIFNKKAPEHRLDAIAFSAGVSAFPGMPVTEHAVEAAREKGADISAHTARQVNEELLKSCSVALCMTEGHAMALRAAFPDYADKIRLLSRRDISDPFGGTLADYERAADEIEEAIDALISALEE
;
A
#
# COMPACT_ATOMS: atom_id res chain seq x y z
N MET A 1 -15.40 4.24 -10.22
CA MET A 1 -13.96 4.30 -9.96
C MET A 1 -13.56 3.30 -8.89
N GLU A 2 -12.62 2.44 -9.19
CA GLU A 2 -12.08 1.51 -8.21
C GLU A 2 -11.24 2.27 -7.18
N ARG A 3 -11.45 1.96 -5.91
CA ARG A 3 -10.73 2.60 -4.80
C ARG A 3 -9.96 1.51 -4.06
N ILE A 4 -8.65 1.55 -4.17
CA ILE A 4 -7.78 0.51 -3.61
C ILE A 4 -7.10 1.05 -2.36
N LEU A 5 -7.23 0.32 -1.25
CA LEU A 5 -6.58 0.67 0.01
C LEU A 5 -5.39 -0.26 0.22
N PHE A 6 -4.19 0.29 0.26
CA PHE A 6 -2.99 -0.47 0.62
C PHE A 6 -2.75 -0.39 2.13
N VAL A 7 -2.47 -1.53 2.75
CA VAL A 7 -2.36 -1.62 4.22
C VAL A 7 -1.03 -2.24 4.64
N CYS A 8 -0.34 -1.58 5.55
CA CYS A 8 0.86 -2.13 6.20
C CYS A 8 0.78 -1.87 7.71
N SER A 9 1.89 -1.94 8.43
CA SER A 9 1.89 -1.70 9.88
C SER A 9 1.72 -0.22 10.22
N GLY A 10 2.76 0.58 9.98
CA GLY A 10 2.82 1.98 10.43
C GLY A 10 2.38 3.02 9.42
N ASN A 11 2.14 2.62 8.17
CA ASN A 11 1.78 3.52 7.08
C ASN A 11 2.85 4.61 6.82
N THR A 12 4.12 4.26 7.00
CA THR A 12 5.23 5.18 6.78
C THR A 12 6.24 4.68 5.75
N CYS A 13 6.12 3.44 5.29
CA CYS A 13 7.07 2.83 4.33
C CYS A 13 6.36 2.14 3.18
N ARG A 14 5.93 0.88 3.39
CA ARG A 14 5.43 0.02 2.31
C ARG A 14 4.14 0.52 1.68
N SER A 15 3.11 0.78 2.47
CA SER A 15 1.82 1.19 1.90
C SER A 15 1.86 2.57 1.24
N PRO A 16 2.61 3.57 1.75
CA PRO A 16 2.77 4.82 1.02
C PRO A 16 3.49 4.65 -0.32
N MET A 17 4.51 3.78 -0.39
CA MET A 17 5.19 3.49 -1.66
C MET A 17 4.22 2.84 -2.65
N ALA A 18 3.41 1.89 -2.18
CA ALA A 18 2.41 1.23 -3.02
C ALA A 18 1.38 2.23 -3.55
N GLU A 19 0.88 3.10 -2.69
CA GLU A 19 -0.06 4.14 -3.08
C GLU A 19 0.53 5.02 -4.19
N GLY A 20 1.74 5.49 -4.01
CA GLY A 20 2.40 6.37 -4.98
C GLY A 20 2.67 5.67 -6.31
N ILE A 21 3.20 4.46 -6.27
CA ILE A 21 3.52 3.69 -7.47
C ILE A 21 2.23 3.38 -8.26
N PHE A 22 1.17 2.93 -7.57
CA PHE A 22 -0.10 2.65 -8.22
C PHE A 22 -0.69 3.91 -8.88
N ASN A 23 -0.73 5.01 -8.15
CA ASN A 23 -1.31 6.25 -8.64
C ASN A 23 -0.52 6.88 -9.80
N LYS A 24 0.76 6.54 -9.92
CA LYS A 24 1.55 6.92 -11.08
C LYS A 24 1.21 6.05 -12.28
N LYS A 25 1.09 4.73 -12.09
CA LYS A 25 0.89 3.78 -13.18
C LYS A 25 -0.54 3.71 -13.71
N ALA A 26 -1.53 3.85 -12.83
CA ALA A 26 -2.93 3.71 -13.22
C ALA A 26 -3.35 4.63 -14.37
N PRO A 27 -3.03 5.93 -14.34
CA PRO A 27 -3.37 6.81 -15.46
C PRO A 27 -2.65 6.42 -16.76
N GLU A 28 -1.42 5.91 -16.66
CA GLU A 28 -0.65 5.46 -17.83
C GLU A 28 -1.33 4.29 -18.53
N HIS A 29 -2.06 3.47 -17.78
CA HIS A 29 -2.84 2.35 -18.28
C HIS A 29 -4.30 2.70 -18.53
N ARG A 30 -4.67 3.96 -18.36
CA ARG A 30 -6.05 4.46 -18.52
C ARG A 30 -7.04 3.73 -17.61
N LEU A 31 -6.59 3.34 -16.42
CA LEU A 31 -7.45 2.69 -15.43
C LEU A 31 -8.24 3.74 -14.66
N ASP A 32 -9.53 3.48 -14.49
CA ASP A 32 -10.38 4.29 -13.62
C ASP A 32 -10.28 3.76 -12.19
N ALA A 33 -9.13 4.03 -11.57
CA ALA A 33 -8.81 3.54 -10.24
C ALA A 33 -7.90 4.52 -9.52
N ILE A 34 -8.05 4.60 -8.20
CA ILE A 34 -7.21 5.43 -7.33
C ILE A 34 -6.84 4.64 -6.08
N ALA A 35 -5.64 4.85 -5.58
CA ALA A 35 -5.14 4.19 -4.38
C ALA A 35 -5.03 5.15 -3.20
N PHE A 36 -5.25 4.59 -2.02
CA PHE A 36 -5.05 5.21 -0.72
C PHE A 36 -4.22 4.25 0.12
N SER A 37 -3.76 4.69 1.29
CA SER A 37 -3.03 3.79 2.18
C SER A 37 -3.32 4.11 3.64
N ALA A 38 -3.14 3.09 4.50
CA ALA A 38 -3.33 3.21 5.94
C ALA A 38 -2.55 2.09 6.64
N GLY A 39 -2.47 2.15 7.95
CA GLY A 39 -1.77 1.14 8.74
C GLY A 39 -2.64 0.51 9.80
N VAL A 40 -2.32 -0.73 10.17
CA VAL A 40 -3.03 -1.44 11.25
C VAL A 40 -2.58 -0.97 12.63
N SER A 41 -1.40 -0.36 12.72
CA SER A 41 -0.81 0.15 13.97
C SER A 41 -0.12 1.49 13.72
N ALA A 42 -0.80 2.40 13.04
CA ALA A 42 -0.22 3.68 12.66
C ALA A 42 -0.31 4.71 13.78
N PHE A 43 0.67 5.61 13.81
CA PHE A 43 0.59 6.84 14.62
C PHE A 43 0.18 7.96 13.67
N PRO A 44 -1.09 8.41 13.75
CA PRO A 44 -1.59 9.42 12.81
C PRO A 44 -0.72 10.67 12.78
N GLY A 45 -0.43 11.13 11.57
CA GLY A 45 0.39 12.32 11.37
C GLY A 45 1.88 12.09 11.25
N MET A 46 2.37 10.87 11.51
CA MET A 46 3.79 10.56 11.33
C MET A 46 4.19 10.75 9.87
N PRO A 47 5.32 11.41 9.61
CA PRO A 47 5.78 11.57 8.22
C PRO A 47 6.26 10.25 7.64
N VAL A 48 6.15 10.14 6.33
CA VAL A 48 6.74 9.03 5.58
C VAL A 48 8.27 9.06 5.74
N THR A 49 8.90 7.88 5.79
CA THR A 49 10.36 7.82 5.98
C THR A 49 11.09 8.36 4.75
N GLU A 50 12.29 8.94 4.98
CA GLU A 50 13.08 9.52 3.89
C GLU A 50 13.48 8.49 2.84
N HIS A 51 13.85 7.28 3.26
CA HIS A 51 14.21 6.21 2.32
C HIS A 51 13.02 5.77 1.49
N ALA A 52 11.80 5.78 2.06
CA ALA A 52 10.59 5.47 1.28
C ALA A 52 10.34 6.53 0.20
N VAL A 53 10.54 7.80 0.54
CA VAL A 53 10.43 8.90 -0.42
C VAL A 53 11.41 8.69 -1.57
N GLU A 54 12.66 8.38 -1.26
CA GLU A 54 13.72 8.18 -2.25
C GLU A 54 13.41 6.96 -3.15
N ALA A 55 13.07 5.82 -2.55
CA ALA A 55 12.76 4.61 -3.30
C ALA A 55 11.56 4.80 -4.23
N ALA A 56 10.51 5.49 -3.75
CA ALA A 56 9.35 5.80 -4.57
C ALA A 56 9.71 6.76 -5.71
N ARG A 57 10.58 7.73 -5.44
CA ARG A 57 11.03 8.69 -6.46
C ARG A 57 11.74 7.98 -7.61
N GLU A 58 12.52 6.95 -7.30
CA GLU A 58 13.20 6.14 -8.33
C GLU A 58 12.19 5.42 -9.23
N LYS A 59 10.97 5.19 -8.75
CA LYS A 59 9.87 4.61 -9.53
C LYS A 59 8.98 5.69 -10.17
N GLY A 60 9.36 6.96 -10.03
CA GLY A 60 8.63 8.07 -10.61
C GLY A 60 7.47 8.62 -9.79
N ALA A 61 7.38 8.22 -8.52
CA ALA A 61 6.30 8.65 -7.64
C ALA A 61 6.81 9.59 -6.54
N ASP A 62 6.07 10.65 -6.26
CA ASP A 62 6.38 11.57 -5.17
C ASP A 62 5.41 11.34 -4.02
N ILE A 63 5.93 10.79 -2.91
CA ILE A 63 5.14 10.53 -1.71
C ILE A 63 5.57 11.42 -0.54
N SER A 64 6.36 12.46 -0.81
CA SER A 64 6.96 13.29 0.25
C SER A 64 5.96 13.98 1.17
N ALA A 65 4.74 14.22 0.69
CA ALA A 65 3.70 14.89 1.49
C ALA A 65 2.84 13.92 2.30
N HIS A 66 3.06 12.60 2.17
CA HIS A 66 2.25 11.61 2.84
C HIS A 66 2.48 11.61 4.36
N THR A 67 1.38 11.53 5.12
CA THR A 67 1.44 11.31 6.57
C THR A 67 0.60 10.09 6.92
N ALA A 68 1.05 9.38 7.96
CA ALA A 68 0.42 8.12 8.37
C ALA A 68 -1.00 8.30 8.86
N ARG A 69 -1.85 7.30 8.57
CA ARG A 69 -3.19 7.23 9.14
C ARG A 69 -3.54 5.80 9.49
N GLN A 70 -4.37 5.66 10.50
CA GLN A 70 -4.85 4.38 11.00
C GLN A 70 -6.02 3.89 10.14
N VAL A 71 -6.06 2.59 9.85
CA VAL A 71 -7.23 1.98 9.19
C VAL A 71 -8.44 2.16 10.11
N ASN A 72 -9.58 2.50 9.51
CA ASN A 72 -10.85 2.60 10.21
C ASN A 72 -11.97 2.01 9.34
N GLU A 73 -13.15 1.88 9.93
CA GLU A 73 -14.30 1.31 9.23
C GLU A 73 -14.68 2.12 7.98
N GLU A 74 -14.57 3.43 8.06
CA GLU A 74 -14.94 4.31 6.95
C GLU A 74 -14.08 4.07 5.72
N LEU A 75 -12.78 3.89 5.91
CA LEU A 75 -11.86 3.55 4.82
C LEU A 75 -12.21 2.20 4.19
N LEU A 76 -12.51 1.20 5.04
CA LEU A 76 -12.87 -0.12 4.54
C LEU A 76 -14.20 -0.11 3.82
N LYS A 77 -15.16 0.68 4.31
CA LYS A 77 -16.47 0.80 3.69
C LYS A 77 -16.39 1.44 2.31
N SER A 78 -15.51 2.42 2.15
CA SER A 78 -15.39 3.18 0.91
C SER A 78 -14.49 2.53 -0.14
N CYS A 79 -13.62 1.60 0.24
CA CYS A 79 -12.72 0.96 -0.73
C CYS A 79 -13.39 -0.22 -1.45
N SER A 80 -12.91 -0.51 -2.65
CA SER A 80 -13.32 -1.69 -3.40
C SER A 80 -12.63 -2.93 -2.84
N VAL A 81 -11.35 -2.77 -2.46
CA VAL A 81 -10.51 -3.83 -1.92
C VAL A 81 -9.43 -3.21 -1.03
N ALA A 82 -9.07 -3.91 0.04
CA ALA A 82 -7.95 -3.57 0.91
C ALA A 82 -6.85 -4.60 0.68
N LEU A 83 -5.71 -4.16 0.16
CA LEU A 83 -4.59 -5.02 -0.17
C LEU A 83 -3.49 -4.85 0.86
N CYS A 84 -3.23 -5.93 1.61
CA CYS A 84 -2.29 -5.93 2.72
C CYS A 84 -0.91 -6.39 2.26
N MET A 85 0.12 -5.79 2.83
CA MET A 85 1.51 -6.09 2.48
C MET A 85 1.95 -7.46 2.97
N THR A 86 1.36 -7.96 4.07
CA THR A 86 1.71 -9.27 4.63
C THR A 86 0.46 -10.01 5.09
N GLU A 87 0.60 -11.32 5.26
CA GLU A 87 -0.46 -12.17 5.85
C GLU A 87 -0.82 -11.70 7.25
N GLY A 88 0.19 -11.27 8.03
CA GLY A 88 -0.05 -10.74 9.38
C GLY A 88 -0.95 -9.52 9.39
N HIS A 89 -0.77 -8.61 8.44
CA HIS A 89 -1.64 -7.44 8.31
C HIS A 89 -3.07 -7.85 7.97
N ALA A 90 -3.23 -8.80 7.06
CA ALA A 90 -4.56 -9.27 6.65
C ALA A 90 -5.28 -9.95 7.81
N MET A 91 -4.58 -10.77 8.58
CA MET A 91 -5.15 -11.44 9.75
C MET A 91 -5.59 -10.44 10.80
N ALA A 92 -4.75 -9.46 11.11
CA ALA A 92 -5.07 -8.42 12.09
C ALA A 92 -6.28 -7.61 11.65
N LEU A 93 -6.33 -7.24 10.38
CA LEU A 93 -7.40 -6.42 9.85
C LEU A 93 -8.74 -7.18 9.82
N ARG A 94 -8.73 -8.44 9.42
CA ARG A 94 -9.94 -9.28 9.42
C ARG A 94 -10.46 -9.51 10.84
N ALA A 95 -9.57 -9.67 11.79
CA ALA A 95 -9.95 -9.83 13.20
C ALA A 95 -10.60 -8.57 13.76
N ALA A 96 -10.07 -7.39 13.40
CA ALA A 96 -10.58 -6.11 13.86
C ALA A 96 -11.88 -5.71 13.15
N PHE A 97 -12.04 -6.09 11.88
CA PHE A 97 -13.18 -5.68 11.05
C PHE A 97 -13.75 -6.88 10.29
N PRO A 98 -14.34 -7.86 11.03
CA PRO A 98 -14.82 -9.09 10.40
C PRO A 98 -15.90 -8.88 9.33
N ASP A 99 -16.67 -7.81 9.43
CA ASP A 99 -17.73 -7.51 8.46
C ASP A 99 -17.18 -7.15 7.09
N TYR A 100 -15.88 -6.81 7.01
CA TYR A 100 -15.23 -6.42 5.75
C TYR A 100 -14.21 -7.47 5.27
N ALA A 101 -14.24 -8.65 5.86
CA ALA A 101 -13.24 -9.70 5.56
C ALA A 101 -13.15 -10.03 4.07
N ASP A 102 -14.26 -9.98 3.34
CA ASP A 102 -14.31 -10.29 1.91
C ASP A 102 -13.51 -9.30 1.06
N LYS A 103 -13.33 -8.09 1.55
CA LYS A 103 -12.54 -7.05 0.86
C LYS A 103 -11.06 -7.11 1.19
N ILE A 104 -10.69 -7.81 2.27
CA ILE A 104 -9.31 -7.81 2.79
C ILE A 104 -8.54 -8.95 2.14
N ARG A 105 -7.54 -8.61 1.34
CA ARG A 105 -6.76 -9.56 0.56
C ARG A 105 -5.27 -9.23 0.64
N LEU A 106 -4.44 -10.09 0.08
CA LEU A 106 -2.99 -9.87 0.02
C LEU A 106 -2.64 -9.16 -1.29
N LEU A 107 -1.69 -8.25 -1.23
CA LEU A 107 -1.14 -7.62 -2.44
C LEU A 107 -0.37 -8.65 -3.27
N SER A 108 0.40 -9.51 -2.61
CA SER A 108 1.24 -10.50 -3.27
C SER A 108 1.13 -11.84 -2.54
N ARG A 109 1.49 -12.92 -3.21
CA ARG A 109 1.56 -14.27 -2.62
C ARG A 109 2.57 -14.32 -1.49
N ARG A 110 3.66 -13.55 -1.62
CA ARG A 110 4.71 -13.46 -0.61
C ARG A 110 4.56 -12.16 0.14
N ASP A 111 4.88 -12.19 1.41
CA ASP A 111 4.91 -10.97 2.21
C ASP A 111 5.92 -10.00 1.60
N ILE A 112 5.52 -8.73 1.51
CA ILE A 112 6.45 -7.67 1.10
C ILE A 112 7.45 -7.45 2.24
N SER A 113 8.74 -7.45 1.90
CA SER A 113 9.82 -7.23 2.88
C SER A 113 9.60 -5.93 3.65
N ASP A 114 9.83 -5.98 4.97
CA ASP A 114 9.69 -4.80 5.83
C ASP A 114 11.04 -4.06 5.90
N PRO A 115 11.16 -2.89 5.27
CA PRO A 115 12.44 -2.16 5.25
C PRO A 115 12.65 -1.25 6.44
N PHE A 116 11.66 -1.14 7.35
CA PHE A 116 11.70 -0.16 8.43
C PHE A 116 12.97 -0.32 9.29
N GLY A 117 13.69 0.79 9.48
CA GLY A 117 14.94 0.77 10.21
C GLY A 117 16.15 0.28 9.40
N GLY A 118 15.91 -0.12 8.15
CA GLY A 118 16.97 -0.63 7.27
C GLY A 118 17.62 0.44 6.42
N THR A 119 18.41 -0.03 5.45
CA THR A 119 19.14 0.82 4.52
C THR A 119 18.26 1.23 3.33
N LEU A 120 18.76 2.18 2.53
CA LEU A 120 18.09 2.53 1.27
C LEU A 120 17.92 1.30 0.39
N ALA A 121 18.92 0.41 0.33
CA ALA A 121 18.83 -0.82 -0.46
C ALA A 121 17.67 -1.72 -0.01
N ASP A 122 17.39 -1.78 1.29
CA ASP A 122 16.25 -2.53 1.81
C ASP A 122 14.93 -1.92 1.33
N TYR A 123 14.84 -0.59 1.28
CA TYR A 123 13.66 0.11 0.78
C TYR A 123 13.51 -0.07 -0.73
N GLU A 124 14.61 -0.06 -1.46
CA GLU A 124 14.58 -0.30 -2.91
C GLU A 124 14.10 -1.70 -3.22
N ARG A 125 14.52 -2.70 -2.43
CA ARG A 125 14.05 -4.08 -2.57
C ARG A 125 12.53 -4.16 -2.33
N ALA A 126 12.05 -3.54 -1.25
CA ALA A 126 10.63 -3.52 -0.95
C ALA A 126 9.84 -2.83 -2.08
N ALA A 127 10.37 -1.73 -2.61
CA ALA A 127 9.75 -1.01 -3.71
C ALA A 127 9.69 -1.87 -4.99
N ASP A 128 10.74 -2.65 -5.27
CA ASP A 128 10.76 -3.56 -6.42
C ASP A 128 9.70 -4.65 -6.27
N GLU A 129 9.58 -5.23 -5.08
CA GLU A 129 8.55 -6.26 -4.79
C GLU A 129 7.15 -5.67 -4.95
N ILE A 130 6.95 -4.46 -4.45
CA ILE A 130 5.67 -3.75 -4.55
C ILE A 130 5.34 -3.45 -6.01
N GLU A 131 6.30 -2.94 -6.77
CA GLU A 131 6.08 -2.62 -8.18
C GLU A 131 5.69 -3.85 -8.98
N GLU A 132 6.38 -4.97 -8.76
CA GLU A 132 6.06 -6.24 -9.42
C GLU A 132 4.62 -6.67 -9.12
N ALA A 133 4.22 -6.58 -7.85
CA ALA A 133 2.87 -6.95 -7.44
C ALA A 133 1.83 -5.99 -8.02
N ILE A 134 2.14 -4.70 -8.09
CA ILE A 134 1.25 -3.69 -8.67
C ILE A 134 1.10 -3.90 -10.18
N ASP A 135 2.18 -4.25 -10.88
CA ASP A 135 2.10 -4.56 -12.32
C ASP A 135 1.16 -5.73 -12.57
N ALA A 136 1.23 -6.76 -11.73
CA ALA A 136 0.31 -7.91 -11.82
C ALA A 136 -1.13 -7.50 -11.53
N LEU A 137 -1.33 -6.64 -10.53
CA LEU A 137 -2.65 -6.11 -10.18
C LEU A 137 -3.25 -5.31 -11.34
N ILE A 138 -2.47 -4.44 -11.95
CA ILE A 138 -2.92 -3.62 -13.08
C ILE A 138 -3.30 -4.52 -14.25
N SER A 139 -2.50 -5.54 -14.56
CA SER A 139 -2.83 -6.51 -15.62
C SER A 139 -4.18 -7.19 -15.35
N ALA A 140 -4.42 -7.56 -14.10
CA ALA A 140 -5.69 -8.19 -13.72
C ALA A 140 -6.87 -7.22 -13.86
N LEU A 141 -6.67 -5.95 -13.55
CA LEU A 141 -7.71 -4.94 -13.66
C LEU A 141 -8.01 -4.56 -15.11
N GLU A 142 -7.07 -4.78 -16.01
CA GLU A 142 -7.25 -4.52 -17.44
C GLU A 142 -8.03 -5.60 -18.18
N GLU A 143 -8.24 -6.75 -17.54
CA GLU A 143 -8.99 -7.87 -18.13
C GLU A 143 -10.50 -7.64 -18.12
#